data_b583c74b1386ba9c48868bbde10de405
#
_entry.id   b583c74b1386ba9c48868bbde10de405
#
_cell.length_a   1.000
_cell.length_b   1.000
_cell.length_c   1.000
_cell.angle_alpha   90.00
_cell.angle_beta   90.00
_cell.angle_gamma   90.00
#
_symmetry.space_group_name_H-M   'P 1'
#
loop_
_entity.id
_entity.type
_entity.pdbx_description
1 polymer ?
#
loop_
_entity_poly.entity_id
_entity_poly.type
_entity_poly.pdbx_seq_one_letter_code
_entity_poly.pdbx_strand_id
1 'polypeptide(L)'
;MYLACSSESYVKELDAGRLTLADWLRLAAEELGLKAVELEDKHVGSPTPQRLAAVRETADRYGLEIVNIALMNNFGLADDGRRAGEQSRTLAWIDASLRLRTRFLRTFPGWPEGDRAARWQPMLAALRAVAGEAHRRGVQLVMENHNHGGFAATASDVQSILREVGSPALSLLLDTGNYLDGLPSIASTVHLAKHVHAKFTKISSDGRDARVDHDRVFPLLHASGYTGCVSVEYEGEESGMTAVPRALAYLRTLL
;
A
#
# COMPACT_ATOMS: atom_id res chain seq x y z
N MET A 1 -13.22 11.55 -2.41
CA MET A 1 -12.36 10.35 -2.54
C MET A 1 -12.50 9.77 -3.95
N TYR A 2 -11.56 8.93 -4.41
CA TYR A 2 -11.67 8.20 -5.68
C TYR A 2 -11.04 6.81 -5.51
N LEU A 3 -11.45 5.85 -6.38
CA LEU A 3 -11.01 4.46 -6.26
C LEU A 3 -9.81 4.16 -7.13
N ALA A 4 -8.96 3.29 -6.62
CA ALA A 4 -7.94 2.55 -7.35
C ALA A 4 -8.06 1.05 -7.03
N CYS A 5 -7.23 0.25 -7.66
CA CYS A 5 -7.06 -1.16 -7.32
C CYS A 5 -5.57 -1.46 -7.22
N SER A 6 -5.18 -2.23 -6.21
CA SER A 6 -3.84 -2.80 -6.10
C SER A 6 -3.70 -4.01 -7.02
N SER A 7 -2.55 -4.15 -7.65
CA SER A 7 -2.21 -5.34 -8.44
C SER A 7 -2.15 -6.61 -7.57
N GLU A 8 -2.01 -6.48 -6.23
CA GLU A 8 -2.13 -7.60 -5.29
C GLU A 8 -3.48 -8.30 -5.42
N SER A 9 -4.54 -7.56 -5.68
CA SER A 9 -5.89 -8.11 -5.87
C SER A 9 -5.99 -9.14 -7.01
N TYR A 10 -4.99 -9.18 -7.89
CA TYR A 10 -4.88 -10.10 -9.03
C TYR A 10 -3.63 -10.98 -8.96
N VAL A 11 -3.04 -11.14 -7.77
CA VAL A 11 -1.80 -11.88 -7.56
C VAL A 11 -1.85 -13.30 -8.12
N LYS A 12 -3.00 -13.99 -7.99
CA LYS A 12 -3.18 -15.36 -8.50
C LYS A 12 -3.07 -15.45 -10.02
N GLU A 13 -3.56 -14.44 -10.72
CA GLU A 13 -3.51 -14.37 -12.19
C GLU A 13 -2.13 -13.93 -12.68
N LEU A 14 -1.55 -12.93 -12.02
CA LEU A 14 -0.25 -12.36 -12.35
C LEU A 14 0.88 -13.36 -12.07
N ASP A 15 0.93 -13.97 -10.89
CA ASP A 15 1.96 -14.94 -10.50
C ASP A 15 1.90 -16.23 -11.33
N ALA A 16 0.69 -16.64 -11.73
CA ALA A 16 0.51 -17.78 -12.63
C ALA A 16 0.78 -17.47 -14.11
N GLY A 17 1.12 -16.22 -14.45
CA GLY A 17 1.35 -15.79 -15.83
C GLY A 17 0.12 -15.82 -16.73
N ARG A 18 -1.10 -15.94 -16.15
CA ARG A 18 -2.35 -15.86 -16.92
C ARG A 18 -2.73 -14.44 -17.28
N LEU A 19 -2.14 -13.46 -16.59
CA LEU A 19 -2.29 -12.04 -16.82
C LEU A 19 -0.91 -11.40 -16.76
N THR A 20 -0.55 -10.60 -17.75
CA THR A 20 0.65 -9.75 -17.64
C THR A 20 0.31 -8.44 -16.92
N LEU A 21 1.33 -7.73 -16.40
CA LEU A 21 1.09 -6.40 -15.81
C LEU A 21 0.48 -5.42 -16.82
N ALA A 22 0.85 -5.53 -18.11
CA ALA A 22 0.28 -4.71 -19.16
C ALA A 22 -1.21 -5.02 -19.42
N ASP A 23 -1.58 -6.30 -19.41
CA ASP A 23 -2.98 -6.73 -19.54
C ASP A 23 -3.80 -6.28 -18.32
N TRP A 24 -3.21 -6.36 -17.12
CA TRP A 24 -3.87 -5.89 -15.91
C TRP A 24 -4.12 -4.37 -15.93
N LEU A 25 -3.16 -3.57 -16.40
CA LEU A 25 -3.35 -2.12 -16.58
C LEU A 25 -4.50 -1.82 -17.57
N ARG A 26 -4.55 -2.55 -18.69
CA ARG A 26 -5.66 -2.44 -19.65
C ARG A 26 -7.00 -2.80 -18.99
N LEU A 27 -7.07 -3.94 -18.30
CA LEU A 27 -8.25 -4.40 -17.56
C LEU A 27 -8.73 -3.36 -16.54
N ALA A 28 -7.80 -2.78 -15.76
CA ALA A 28 -8.12 -1.75 -14.78
C ALA A 28 -8.81 -0.54 -15.41
N ALA A 29 -8.34 -0.10 -16.58
CA ALA A 29 -8.90 1.04 -17.29
C ALA A 29 -10.22 0.71 -18.01
N GLU A 30 -10.22 -0.36 -18.82
CA GLU A 30 -11.30 -0.65 -19.78
C GLU A 30 -12.45 -1.42 -19.15
N GLU A 31 -12.15 -2.38 -18.26
CA GLU A 31 -13.16 -3.27 -17.68
C GLU A 31 -13.61 -2.81 -16.28
N LEU A 32 -12.66 -2.36 -15.44
CA LEU A 32 -13.00 -1.85 -14.11
C LEU A 32 -13.36 -0.35 -14.11
N GLY A 33 -13.09 0.37 -15.20
CA GLY A 33 -13.39 1.80 -15.33
C GLY A 33 -12.61 2.69 -14.37
N LEU A 34 -11.41 2.25 -13.95
CA LEU A 34 -10.56 2.99 -13.03
C LEU A 34 -9.73 4.05 -13.78
N LYS A 35 -9.34 5.10 -13.04
CA LYS A 35 -8.40 6.12 -13.49
C LYS A 35 -7.09 6.10 -12.71
N ALA A 36 -7.03 5.26 -11.69
CA ALA A 36 -5.89 5.12 -10.80
C ALA A 36 -5.65 3.65 -10.46
N VAL A 37 -4.38 3.29 -10.29
CA VAL A 37 -3.92 1.94 -9.94
C VAL A 37 -2.79 2.01 -8.94
N GLU A 38 -2.58 0.93 -8.22
CA GLU A 38 -1.46 0.69 -7.35
C GLU A 38 -0.71 -0.56 -7.79
N LEU A 39 0.61 -0.52 -7.80
CA LEU A 39 1.44 -1.61 -8.29
C LEU A 39 2.30 -2.18 -7.17
N GLU A 40 2.25 -3.49 -6.97
CA GLU A 40 3.23 -4.19 -6.15
C GLU A 40 4.59 -4.20 -6.84
N ASP A 41 5.65 -4.01 -6.07
CA ASP A 41 7.03 -4.03 -6.57
C ASP A 41 7.39 -5.36 -7.25
N LYS A 42 6.88 -6.49 -6.74
CA LYS A 42 7.06 -7.82 -7.34
C LYS A 42 6.46 -7.93 -8.75
N HIS A 43 5.33 -7.29 -9.01
CA HIS A 43 4.66 -7.29 -10.32
C HIS A 43 5.35 -6.35 -11.32
N VAL A 44 5.91 -5.24 -10.83
CA VAL A 44 6.78 -4.38 -11.65
C VAL A 44 8.08 -5.12 -11.99
N GLY A 45 8.63 -5.89 -11.05
CA GLY A 45 9.91 -6.60 -11.19
C GLY A 45 11.10 -5.66 -10.97
N SER A 46 12.28 -6.04 -11.49
CA SER A 46 13.49 -5.23 -11.33
C SER A 46 13.27 -3.81 -11.88
N PRO A 47 13.54 -2.74 -11.09
CA PRO A 47 13.25 -1.36 -11.47
C PRO A 47 14.31 -0.79 -12.44
N THR A 48 14.58 -1.50 -13.56
CA THR A 48 15.46 -1.00 -14.61
C THR A 48 14.81 0.16 -15.37
N PRO A 49 15.59 1.11 -15.92
CA PRO A 49 15.05 2.21 -16.69
C PRO A 49 14.10 1.77 -17.82
N GLN A 50 14.44 0.70 -18.52
CA GLN A 50 13.65 0.13 -19.63
C GLN A 50 12.31 -0.42 -19.11
N ARG A 51 12.34 -1.18 -18.00
CA ARG A 51 11.12 -1.76 -17.41
C ARG A 51 10.18 -0.66 -16.90
N LEU A 52 10.72 0.33 -16.18
CA LEU A 52 9.94 1.46 -15.67
C LEU A 52 9.32 2.30 -16.79
N ALA A 53 10.08 2.54 -17.88
CA ALA A 53 9.58 3.24 -19.04
C ALA A 53 8.40 2.48 -19.69
N ALA A 54 8.53 1.16 -19.89
CA ALA A 54 7.46 0.34 -20.47
C ALA A 54 6.18 0.33 -19.59
N VAL A 55 6.33 0.24 -18.26
CA VAL A 55 5.19 0.31 -17.32
C VAL A 55 4.52 1.69 -17.40
N ARG A 56 5.32 2.78 -17.39
CA ARG A 56 4.77 4.14 -17.45
C ARG A 56 4.07 4.41 -18.78
N GLU A 57 4.68 4.00 -19.92
CA GLU A 57 4.08 4.13 -21.24
C GLU A 57 2.73 3.40 -21.33
N THR A 58 2.66 2.18 -20.77
CA THR A 58 1.42 1.41 -20.75
C THR A 58 0.34 2.11 -19.91
N ALA A 59 0.70 2.62 -18.73
CA ALA A 59 -0.25 3.35 -17.89
C ALA A 59 -0.70 4.66 -18.57
N ASP A 60 0.22 5.40 -19.23
CA ASP A 60 -0.11 6.61 -19.98
C ASP A 60 -1.08 6.31 -21.15
N ARG A 61 -0.87 5.20 -21.88
CA ARG A 61 -1.73 4.75 -22.98
C ARG A 61 -3.18 4.57 -22.55
N TYR A 62 -3.41 4.07 -21.33
CA TYR A 62 -4.75 3.85 -20.77
C TYR A 62 -5.24 4.99 -19.86
N GLY A 63 -4.49 6.09 -19.78
CA GLY A 63 -4.86 7.24 -18.96
C GLY A 63 -4.90 6.96 -17.47
N LEU A 64 -4.03 6.05 -16.98
CA LEU A 64 -3.98 5.62 -15.59
C LEU A 64 -2.93 6.40 -14.80
N GLU A 65 -3.34 6.95 -13.65
CA GLU A 65 -2.43 7.39 -12.61
C GLU A 65 -1.90 6.16 -11.85
N ILE A 66 -0.58 6.03 -11.69
CA ILE A 66 0.00 5.07 -10.73
C ILE A 66 0.12 5.83 -9.40
N VAL A 67 -0.82 5.60 -8.48
CA VAL A 67 -0.89 6.39 -7.23
C VAL A 67 0.14 5.96 -6.21
N ASN A 68 0.49 4.69 -6.19
CA ASN A 68 1.42 4.12 -5.23
C ASN A 68 2.20 2.94 -5.83
N ILE A 69 3.45 2.79 -5.41
CA ILE A 69 4.17 1.51 -5.51
C ILE A 69 4.16 0.88 -4.12
N ALA A 70 3.61 -0.31 -4.02
CA ALA A 70 3.56 -1.06 -2.79
C ALA A 70 4.84 -1.89 -2.65
N LEU A 71 5.84 -1.33 -1.98
CA LEU A 71 7.13 -1.99 -1.74
C LEU A 71 7.04 -2.92 -0.54
N MET A 72 7.44 -4.17 -0.71
CA MET A 72 7.62 -5.12 0.38
C MET A 72 9.05 -5.03 0.92
N ASN A 73 9.24 -4.44 2.09
CA ASN A 73 10.53 -4.32 2.77
C ASN A 73 10.44 -4.70 4.25
N ASN A 74 11.57 -5.00 4.89
CA ASN A 74 11.63 -5.32 6.32
C ASN A 74 12.84 -4.66 7.00
N PHE A 75 12.62 -3.63 7.82
CA PHE A 75 13.65 -3.01 8.65
C PHE A 75 13.80 -3.65 10.04
N GLY A 76 13.01 -4.67 10.37
CA GLY A 76 13.07 -5.41 11.64
C GLY A 76 14.12 -6.52 11.69
N LEU A 77 14.94 -6.67 10.66
CA LEU A 77 15.97 -7.69 10.56
C LEU A 77 17.04 -7.52 11.66
N ALA A 78 17.52 -8.64 12.21
CA ALA A 78 18.54 -8.62 13.24
C ALA A 78 19.93 -8.28 12.69
N ASP A 79 20.24 -8.79 11.52
CA ASP A 79 21.52 -8.57 10.84
C ASP A 79 21.58 -7.16 10.21
N ASP A 80 22.61 -6.39 10.56
CA ASP A 80 22.78 -5.03 10.12
C ASP A 80 23.03 -4.92 8.60
N GLY A 81 23.73 -5.90 8.01
CA GLY A 81 24.01 -5.95 6.58
C GLY A 81 22.73 -6.20 5.77
N ARG A 82 21.92 -7.15 6.22
CA ARG A 82 20.60 -7.42 5.60
C ARG A 82 19.68 -6.21 5.71
N ARG A 83 19.64 -5.54 6.86
CA ARG A 83 18.86 -4.32 7.06
C ARG A 83 19.35 -3.17 6.17
N ALA A 84 20.66 -3.00 6.02
CA ALA A 84 21.24 -2.04 5.07
C ALA A 84 20.90 -2.38 3.61
N GLY A 85 20.79 -3.66 3.27
CA GLY A 85 20.28 -4.14 1.98
C GLY A 85 18.84 -3.68 1.72
N GLU A 86 17.96 -3.80 2.72
CA GLU A 86 16.57 -3.32 2.63
C GLU A 86 16.50 -1.78 2.48
N GLN A 87 17.37 -1.05 3.15
CA GLN A 87 17.49 0.40 2.95
C GLN A 87 17.90 0.72 1.50
N SER A 88 18.94 0.07 1.00
CA SER A 88 19.42 0.26 -0.38
C SER A 88 18.34 -0.06 -1.42
N ARG A 89 17.58 -1.14 -1.19
CA ARG A 89 16.43 -1.51 -2.02
C ARG A 89 15.33 -0.43 -1.99
N THR A 90 15.01 0.09 -0.82
CA THR A 90 14.03 1.17 -0.67
C THR A 90 14.48 2.44 -1.40
N LEU A 91 15.77 2.79 -1.34
CA LEU A 91 16.33 3.92 -2.09
C LEU A 91 16.21 3.74 -3.60
N ALA A 92 16.43 2.53 -4.11
CA ALA A 92 16.23 2.23 -5.54
C ALA A 92 14.76 2.40 -5.96
N TRP A 93 13.82 2.04 -5.08
CA TRP A 93 12.39 2.23 -5.35
C TRP A 93 11.93 3.70 -5.18
N ILE A 94 12.61 4.52 -4.39
CA ILE A 94 12.41 5.98 -4.41
C ILE A 94 12.75 6.54 -5.80
N ASP A 95 13.86 6.13 -6.41
CA ASP A 95 14.21 6.50 -7.78
C ASP A 95 13.20 5.98 -8.81
N ALA A 96 12.74 4.74 -8.63
CA ALA A 96 11.72 4.14 -9.49
C ALA A 96 10.39 4.89 -9.41
N SER A 97 9.97 5.32 -8.22
CA SER A 97 8.75 6.11 -8.00
C SER A 97 8.77 7.42 -8.77
N LEU A 98 9.90 8.13 -8.79
CA LEU A 98 10.06 9.35 -9.58
C LEU A 98 9.90 9.09 -11.10
N ARG A 99 10.49 7.99 -11.60
CA ARG A 99 10.38 7.61 -13.02
C ARG A 99 8.97 7.17 -13.40
N LEU A 100 8.28 6.48 -12.49
CA LEU A 100 6.89 6.07 -12.67
C LEU A 100 5.91 7.23 -12.41
N ARG A 101 6.40 8.37 -11.90
CA ARG A 101 5.60 9.53 -11.52
C ARG A 101 4.50 9.16 -10.52
N THR A 102 4.84 8.29 -9.54
CA THR A 102 3.89 7.88 -8.51
C THR A 102 3.76 8.96 -7.45
N ARG A 103 2.58 9.06 -6.85
CA ARG A 103 2.31 9.98 -5.75
C ARG A 103 2.95 9.51 -4.45
N PHE A 104 2.94 8.18 -4.23
CA PHE A 104 3.40 7.54 -3.00
C PHE A 104 4.31 6.35 -3.28
N LEU A 105 5.13 6.01 -2.27
CA LEU A 105 5.84 4.74 -2.16
C LEU A 105 5.49 4.13 -0.80
N ARG A 106 4.82 2.96 -0.79
CA ARG A 106 4.59 2.21 0.44
C ARG A 106 5.92 1.72 1.03
N THR A 107 6.01 1.75 2.33
CA THR A 107 7.08 1.11 3.10
C THR A 107 6.50 0.46 4.34
N PHE A 108 7.16 -0.59 4.84
CA PHE A 108 6.87 -1.17 6.15
C PHE A 108 7.97 -0.79 7.15
N PRO A 109 7.64 -0.61 8.45
CA PRO A 109 8.65 -0.67 9.49
C PRO A 109 9.21 -2.09 9.60
N GLY A 110 8.44 -3.07 9.17
CA GLY A 110 8.79 -4.47 9.04
C GLY A 110 8.38 -5.33 10.24
N TRP A 111 8.99 -6.51 10.28
CA TRP A 111 8.72 -7.56 11.28
C TRP A 111 9.97 -7.79 12.10
N PRO A 112 9.87 -7.78 13.46
CA PRO A 112 11.04 -7.96 14.30
C PRO A 112 11.59 -9.39 14.21
N GLU A 113 12.83 -9.52 13.78
CA GLU A 113 13.55 -10.79 13.84
C GLU A 113 14.09 -10.98 15.27
N GLY A 114 13.45 -11.85 16.05
CA GLY A 114 13.72 -12.05 17.47
C GLY A 114 13.01 -11.06 18.39
N ASP A 115 13.72 -10.53 19.39
CA ASP A 115 13.13 -9.61 20.36
C ASP A 115 12.71 -8.27 19.75
N ARG A 116 11.42 -7.97 19.81
CA ARG A 116 10.83 -6.74 19.28
C ARG A 116 11.44 -5.48 19.91
N ALA A 117 11.68 -5.46 21.20
CA ALA A 117 12.26 -4.30 21.89
C ALA A 117 13.68 -4.00 21.41
N ALA A 118 14.49 -5.06 21.24
CA ALA A 118 15.84 -4.94 20.72
C ALA A 118 15.89 -4.46 19.24
N ARG A 119 14.82 -4.72 18.48
CA ARG A 119 14.73 -4.31 17.05
C ARG A 119 14.12 -2.92 16.86
N TRP A 120 13.50 -2.33 17.87
CA TRP A 120 12.78 -1.05 17.74
C TRP A 120 13.68 0.09 17.28
N GLN A 121 14.77 0.36 17.97
CA GLN A 121 15.68 1.47 17.61
C GLN A 121 16.41 1.26 16.28
N PRO A 122 16.95 0.06 15.95
CA PRO A 122 17.50 -0.20 14.61
C PRO A 122 16.49 0.00 13.47
N MET A 123 15.24 -0.44 13.65
CA MET A 123 14.16 -0.23 12.68
C MET A 123 13.88 1.27 12.49
N LEU A 124 13.72 2.04 13.57
CA LEU A 124 13.50 3.49 13.49
C LEU A 124 14.66 4.22 12.80
N ALA A 125 15.91 3.83 13.07
CA ALA A 125 17.07 4.40 12.43
C ALA A 125 17.04 4.17 10.90
N ALA A 126 16.72 2.95 10.48
CA ALA A 126 16.59 2.60 9.07
C ALA A 126 15.45 3.38 8.39
N LEU A 127 14.27 3.42 9.01
CA LEU A 127 13.12 4.13 8.48
C LEU A 127 13.37 5.65 8.41
N ARG A 128 14.04 6.22 9.41
CA ARG A 128 14.44 7.64 9.42
C ARG A 128 15.42 7.97 8.29
N ALA A 129 16.37 7.07 8.02
CA ALA A 129 17.34 7.27 6.94
C ALA A 129 16.66 7.30 5.56
N VAL A 130 15.78 6.34 5.27
CA VAL A 130 15.06 6.29 3.98
C VAL A 130 14.03 7.43 3.86
N ALA A 131 13.37 7.82 4.95
CA ALA A 131 12.44 8.95 4.97
C ALA A 131 13.15 10.29 4.75
N GLY A 132 14.37 10.44 5.28
CA GLY A 132 15.21 11.60 5.02
C GLY A 132 15.62 11.71 3.55
N GLU A 133 15.94 10.59 2.90
CA GLU A 133 16.25 10.57 1.47
C GLU A 133 15.02 10.85 0.62
N ALA A 134 13.88 10.24 0.95
CA ALA A 134 12.60 10.49 0.29
C ALA A 134 12.24 11.98 0.35
N HIS A 135 12.41 12.62 1.51
CA HIS A 135 12.19 14.06 1.68
C HIS A 135 13.08 14.90 0.74
N ARG A 136 14.38 14.60 0.66
CA ARG A 136 15.32 15.32 -0.23
C ARG A 136 14.95 15.20 -1.70
N ARG A 137 14.33 14.08 -2.09
CA ARG A 137 13.94 13.79 -3.49
C ARG A 137 12.48 14.15 -3.81
N GLY A 138 11.72 14.63 -2.82
CA GLY A 138 10.31 15.00 -3.01
C GLY A 138 9.36 13.80 -3.17
N VAL A 139 9.75 12.61 -2.66
CA VAL A 139 8.90 11.41 -2.64
C VAL A 139 8.22 11.30 -1.29
N GLN A 140 6.92 11.03 -1.29
CA GLN A 140 6.15 10.76 -0.08
C GLN A 140 6.12 9.25 0.20
N LEU A 141 6.71 8.84 1.32
CA LEU A 141 6.55 7.49 1.85
C LEU A 141 5.23 7.37 2.61
N VAL A 142 4.55 6.25 2.43
CA VAL A 142 3.36 5.89 3.20
C VAL A 142 3.61 4.55 3.90
N MET A 143 3.67 4.61 5.23
CA MET A 143 3.90 3.43 6.08
C MET A 143 2.57 2.71 6.31
N GLU A 144 2.51 1.44 5.96
CA GLU A 144 1.32 0.63 6.17
C GLU A 144 1.27 0.05 7.59
N ASN A 145 0.08 0.11 8.22
CA ASN A 145 -0.21 -0.68 9.42
C ASN A 145 -0.37 -2.15 9.07
N HIS A 146 0.21 -3.04 9.89
CA HIS A 146 0.22 -4.48 9.59
C HIS A 146 0.26 -5.34 10.86
N ASN A 147 -0.69 -6.27 11.00
CA ASN A 147 -0.92 -7.05 12.22
C ASN A 147 -0.20 -8.41 12.31
N HIS A 148 0.41 -8.91 11.26
CA HIS A 148 1.04 -10.24 11.24
C HIS A 148 2.41 -10.25 11.94
N GLY A 149 2.43 -9.84 13.23
CA GLY A 149 3.65 -9.76 14.05
C GLY A 149 4.55 -8.56 13.71
N GLY A 150 4.11 -7.62 12.90
CA GLY A 150 4.85 -6.42 12.53
C GLY A 150 4.94 -5.37 13.62
N PHE A 151 5.74 -4.33 13.40
CA PHE A 151 5.90 -3.21 14.32
C PHE A 151 4.69 -2.27 14.36
N ALA A 152 3.88 -2.19 13.31
CA ALA A 152 2.77 -1.25 13.16
C ALA A 152 1.40 -1.95 13.30
N ALA A 153 1.19 -2.68 14.39
CA ALA A 153 0.02 -3.52 14.59
C ALA A 153 -1.17 -2.81 15.25
N THR A 154 -0.93 -1.70 15.95
CA THR A 154 -1.94 -0.91 16.65
C THR A 154 -1.83 0.59 16.34
N ALA A 155 -2.86 1.36 16.68
CA ALA A 155 -2.80 2.82 16.57
C ALA A 155 -1.63 3.41 17.36
N SER A 156 -1.37 2.90 18.57
CA SER A 156 -0.25 3.35 19.41
C SER A 156 1.11 3.10 18.75
N ASP A 157 1.29 1.96 18.11
CA ASP A 157 2.51 1.64 17.36
C ASP A 157 2.72 2.63 16.22
N VAL A 158 1.70 2.80 15.37
CA VAL A 158 1.74 3.71 14.21
C VAL A 158 2.06 5.14 14.64
N GLN A 159 1.35 5.67 15.64
CA GLN A 159 1.57 7.02 16.16
C GLN A 159 2.97 7.18 16.76
N SER A 160 3.47 6.17 17.46
CA SER A 160 4.83 6.18 18.02
C SER A 160 5.89 6.20 16.92
N ILE A 161 5.78 5.32 15.91
CA ILE A 161 6.74 5.28 14.79
C ILE A 161 6.74 6.63 14.04
N LEU A 162 5.58 7.15 13.66
CA LEU A 162 5.49 8.43 12.93
C LEU A 162 6.09 9.58 13.73
N ARG A 163 5.80 9.66 15.04
CA ARG A 163 6.33 10.67 15.94
C ARG A 163 7.85 10.55 16.11
N GLU A 164 8.35 9.33 16.33
CA GLU A 164 9.77 9.08 16.60
C GLU A 164 10.62 9.23 15.33
N VAL A 165 10.11 8.87 14.15
CA VAL A 165 10.78 9.15 12.87
C VAL A 165 10.78 10.65 12.60
N GLY A 166 9.66 11.35 12.82
CA GLY A 166 9.55 12.80 12.75
C GLY A 166 9.82 13.39 11.36
N SER A 167 9.61 12.63 10.28
CA SER A 167 9.85 13.08 8.91
C SER A 167 8.54 13.52 8.23
N PRO A 168 8.50 14.70 7.59
CA PRO A 168 7.33 15.13 6.83
C PRO A 168 7.10 14.26 5.58
N ALA A 169 8.11 13.51 5.14
CA ALA A 169 8.02 12.58 4.02
C ALA A 169 7.53 11.18 4.42
N LEU A 170 7.13 10.96 5.68
CA LEU A 170 6.54 9.72 6.14
C LEU A 170 5.14 9.97 6.69
N SER A 171 4.14 9.27 6.15
CA SER A 171 2.74 9.34 6.57
C SER A 171 2.16 7.92 6.69
N LEU A 172 0.88 7.82 7.03
CA LEU A 172 0.17 6.55 7.11
C LEU A 172 -0.44 6.16 5.76
N LEU A 173 -0.20 4.92 5.33
CA LEU A 173 -1.10 4.14 4.51
C LEU A 173 -2.00 3.36 5.47
N LEU A 174 -3.28 3.72 5.52
CA LEU A 174 -4.26 3.06 6.37
C LEU A 174 -4.83 1.85 5.65
N ASP A 175 -4.42 0.64 6.06
CA ASP A 175 -5.09 -0.59 5.68
C ASP A 175 -6.23 -0.88 6.65
N THR A 176 -7.44 -1.05 6.11
CA THR A 176 -8.67 -1.19 6.89
C THR A 176 -8.84 -2.57 7.54
N GLY A 177 -8.05 -3.58 7.13
CA GLY A 177 -8.10 -4.94 7.66
C GLY A 177 -6.91 -5.33 8.52
N ASN A 178 -5.87 -4.50 8.59
CA ASN A 178 -4.57 -4.89 9.15
C ASN A 178 -4.28 -4.38 10.57
N TYR A 179 -5.22 -3.77 11.26
CA TYR A 179 -5.08 -3.50 12.69
C TYR A 179 -5.55 -4.69 13.54
N LEU A 180 -4.84 -4.97 14.64
CA LEU A 180 -5.21 -6.05 15.58
C LEU A 180 -6.60 -5.87 16.19
N ASP A 181 -6.95 -4.63 16.53
CA ASP A 181 -8.22 -4.25 17.16
C ASP A 181 -9.23 -3.65 16.15
N GLY A 182 -8.84 -3.56 14.87
CA GLY A 182 -9.70 -3.11 13.79
C GLY A 182 -10.18 -1.66 13.94
N LEU A 183 -11.48 -1.46 14.02
CA LEU A 183 -12.12 -0.15 13.95
C LEU A 183 -11.65 0.87 15.01
N PRO A 184 -11.36 0.52 16.27
CA PRO A 184 -10.78 1.45 17.25
C PRO A 184 -9.47 2.08 16.80
N SER A 185 -8.53 1.30 16.27
CA SER A 185 -7.28 1.84 15.72
C SER A 185 -7.49 2.65 14.45
N ILE A 186 -8.41 2.24 13.56
CA ILE A 186 -8.80 3.02 12.38
C ILE A 186 -9.30 4.40 12.81
N ALA A 187 -10.27 4.46 13.73
CA ALA A 187 -10.82 5.72 14.23
C ALA A 187 -9.76 6.65 14.84
N SER A 188 -8.76 6.06 15.50
CA SER A 188 -7.67 6.82 16.14
C SER A 188 -6.60 7.32 15.17
N THR A 189 -6.50 6.76 13.95
CA THR A 189 -5.40 7.05 13.01
C THR A 189 -5.85 7.55 11.64
N VAL A 190 -7.14 7.49 11.33
CA VAL A 190 -7.69 7.88 10.01
C VAL A 190 -7.27 9.29 9.57
N HIS A 191 -7.14 10.23 10.51
CA HIS A 191 -6.70 11.61 10.24
C HIS A 191 -5.22 11.72 9.80
N LEU A 192 -4.42 10.66 9.99
CA LEU A 192 -3.01 10.57 9.58
C LEU A 192 -2.86 9.98 8.17
N ALA A 193 -3.94 9.40 7.60
CA ALA A 193 -3.89 8.69 6.34
C ALA A 193 -3.64 9.63 5.15
N LYS A 194 -2.69 9.24 4.29
CA LYS A 194 -2.45 9.85 2.97
C LYS A 194 -2.85 8.92 1.84
N HIS A 195 -2.90 7.63 2.11
CA HIS A 195 -3.39 6.59 1.22
C HIS A 195 -4.20 5.58 2.03
N VAL A 196 -5.16 4.90 1.40
CA VAL A 196 -6.03 3.93 2.09
C VAL A 196 -6.10 2.65 1.27
N HIS A 197 -5.89 1.50 1.92
CA HIS A 197 -6.27 0.20 1.42
C HIS A 197 -7.64 -0.19 1.97
N ALA A 198 -8.62 -0.33 1.08
CA ALA A 198 -9.85 -1.03 1.40
C ALA A 198 -9.58 -2.53 1.29
N LYS A 199 -9.26 -3.16 2.44
CA LYS A 199 -8.95 -4.59 2.50
C LYS A 199 -10.20 -5.43 2.28
N PHE A 200 -10.07 -6.43 1.41
CA PHE A 200 -11.07 -7.45 1.18
C PHE A 200 -10.45 -8.84 1.26
N THR A 201 -11.14 -9.77 1.92
CA THR A 201 -10.69 -11.16 2.07
C THR A 201 -11.76 -12.17 1.65
N LYS A 202 -13.02 -11.89 1.97
CA LYS A 202 -14.16 -12.75 1.61
C LYS A 202 -15.35 -11.88 1.25
N ILE A 203 -15.58 -11.74 -0.06
CA ILE A 203 -16.57 -10.83 -0.62
C ILE A 203 -17.89 -11.58 -0.84
N SER A 204 -18.98 -11.05 -0.29
CA SER A 204 -20.35 -11.54 -0.50
C SER A 204 -20.90 -11.12 -1.87
N SER A 205 -22.09 -11.64 -2.22
CA SER A 205 -22.72 -11.33 -3.51
C SER A 205 -23.07 -9.84 -3.68
N ASP A 206 -23.24 -9.10 -2.58
CA ASP A 206 -23.53 -7.66 -2.57
C ASP A 206 -22.26 -6.79 -2.50
N GLY A 207 -21.07 -7.42 -2.55
CA GLY A 207 -19.77 -6.76 -2.58
C GLY A 207 -19.15 -6.42 -1.22
N ARG A 208 -19.85 -6.71 -0.11
CA ARG A 208 -19.32 -6.49 1.24
C ARG A 208 -18.29 -7.54 1.62
N ASP A 209 -17.31 -7.12 2.43
CA ASP A 209 -16.36 -8.07 3.04
C ASP A 209 -16.90 -8.64 4.34
N ALA A 210 -16.58 -9.91 4.63
CA ALA A 210 -17.05 -10.60 5.82
C ALA A 210 -16.29 -10.19 7.11
N ARG A 211 -15.12 -9.56 7.00
CA ARG A 211 -14.25 -9.18 8.12
C ARG A 211 -14.14 -7.68 8.33
N VAL A 212 -14.18 -6.91 7.23
CA VAL A 212 -14.02 -5.44 7.28
C VAL A 212 -15.36 -4.78 6.99
N ASP A 213 -15.88 -4.06 7.96
CA ASP A 213 -17.12 -3.30 7.84
C ASP A 213 -16.84 -1.91 7.24
N HIS A 214 -16.82 -1.84 5.92
CA HIS A 214 -16.57 -0.58 5.21
C HIS A 214 -17.72 0.44 5.42
N ASP A 215 -18.95 0.00 5.71
CA ASP A 215 -20.05 0.91 6.06
C ASP A 215 -19.75 1.71 7.34
N ARG A 216 -18.88 1.20 8.23
CA ARG A 216 -18.40 1.91 9.41
C ARG A 216 -17.09 2.66 9.18
N VAL A 217 -16.24 2.20 8.27
CA VAL A 217 -14.95 2.84 7.97
C VAL A 217 -15.12 4.11 7.14
N PHE A 218 -15.94 4.08 6.09
CA PHE A 218 -16.11 5.22 5.18
C PHE A 218 -16.64 6.49 5.86
N PRO A 219 -17.61 6.42 6.79
CA PRO A 219 -17.99 7.59 7.61
C PRO A 219 -16.82 8.21 8.38
N LEU A 220 -15.85 7.42 8.86
CA LEU A 220 -14.65 7.95 9.52
C LEU A 220 -13.73 8.67 8.53
N LEU A 221 -13.55 8.13 7.31
CA LEU A 221 -12.81 8.80 6.24
C LEU A 221 -13.47 10.14 5.87
N HIS A 222 -14.77 10.17 5.68
CA HIS A 222 -15.52 11.40 5.40
C HIS A 222 -15.38 12.43 6.54
N ALA A 223 -15.57 11.99 7.79
CA ALA A 223 -15.47 12.85 8.96
C ALA A 223 -14.06 13.41 9.19
N SER A 224 -13.01 12.67 8.78
CA SER A 224 -11.62 13.14 8.84
C SER A 224 -11.26 14.13 7.72
N GLY A 225 -12.15 14.35 6.75
CA GLY A 225 -11.87 15.18 5.57
C GLY A 225 -10.97 14.50 4.55
N TYR A 226 -10.85 13.16 4.57
CA TYR A 226 -10.05 12.44 3.61
C TYR A 226 -10.65 12.55 2.19
N THR A 227 -9.85 13.03 1.24
CA THR A 227 -10.26 13.20 -0.18
C THR A 227 -9.36 12.42 -1.14
N GLY A 228 -8.43 11.63 -0.59
CA GLY A 228 -7.43 10.89 -1.35
C GLY A 228 -7.96 9.65 -2.05
N CYS A 229 -7.03 8.82 -2.49
CA CYS A 229 -7.29 7.54 -3.16
C CYS A 229 -7.60 6.44 -2.15
N VAL A 230 -8.62 5.62 -2.43
CA VAL A 230 -8.92 4.38 -1.74
C VAL A 230 -8.66 3.23 -2.73
N SER A 231 -7.63 2.44 -2.46
CA SER A 231 -7.22 1.32 -3.30
C SER A 231 -7.85 0.03 -2.80
N VAL A 232 -8.58 -0.68 -3.67
CA VAL A 232 -9.04 -2.04 -3.35
C VAL A 232 -7.83 -2.96 -3.24
N GLU A 233 -7.69 -3.63 -2.12
CA GLU A 233 -6.71 -4.69 -1.90
C GLU A 233 -7.42 -5.97 -1.48
N TYR A 234 -7.53 -6.92 -2.43
CA TYR A 234 -8.21 -8.20 -2.23
C TYR A 234 -7.19 -9.32 -2.07
N GLU A 235 -7.28 -10.02 -0.93
CA GLU A 235 -6.42 -11.16 -0.57
C GLU A 235 -7.25 -12.40 -0.23
N GLY A 236 -8.32 -12.65 -0.99
CA GLY A 236 -9.21 -13.77 -0.76
C GLY A 236 -8.90 -15.00 -1.60
N GLU A 237 -9.72 -16.04 -1.43
CA GLU A 237 -9.54 -17.33 -2.14
C GLU A 237 -10.10 -17.30 -3.57
N GLU A 238 -11.09 -16.49 -3.84
CA GLU A 238 -11.71 -16.35 -5.15
C GLU A 238 -10.76 -15.64 -6.14
N SER A 239 -10.98 -15.80 -7.44
CA SER A 239 -10.25 -15.05 -8.46
C SER A 239 -10.52 -13.55 -8.36
N GLY A 240 -9.48 -12.72 -8.47
CA GLY A 240 -9.61 -11.27 -8.56
C GLY A 240 -10.53 -10.82 -9.71
N MET A 241 -10.57 -11.60 -10.80
CA MET A 241 -11.43 -11.34 -11.96
C MET A 241 -12.93 -11.29 -11.61
N THR A 242 -13.35 -12.04 -10.60
CA THR A 242 -14.76 -12.09 -10.15
C THR A 242 -15.01 -11.32 -8.87
N ALA A 243 -14.05 -11.30 -7.96
CA ALA A 243 -14.17 -10.67 -6.64
C ALA A 243 -14.07 -9.14 -6.70
N VAL A 244 -13.04 -8.61 -7.37
CA VAL A 244 -12.76 -7.17 -7.41
C VAL A 244 -13.88 -6.33 -8.03
N PRO A 245 -14.55 -6.74 -9.15
CA PRO A 245 -15.67 -5.97 -9.67
C PRO A 245 -16.80 -5.76 -8.66
N ARG A 246 -17.10 -6.77 -7.81
CA ARG A 246 -18.12 -6.66 -6.76
C ARG A 246 -17.69 -5.69 -5.66
N ALA A 247 -16.43 -5.78 -5.21
CA ALA A 247 -15.87 -4.84 -4.23
C ALA A 247 -15.93 -3.40 -4.73
N LEU A 248 -15.52 -3.15 -5.98
CA LEU A 248 -15.57 -1.83 -6.58
C LEU A 248 -17.00 -1.30 -6.72
N ALA A 249 -17.94 -2.16 -7.15
CA ALA A 249 -19.35 -1.78 -7.25
C ALA A 249 -19.91 -1.34 -5.89
N TYR A 250 -19.61 -2.09 -4.83
CA TYR A 250 -20.00 -1.74 -3.46
C TYR A 250 -19.33 -0.44 -2.99
N LEU A 251 -17.99 -0.31 -3.12
CA LEU A 251 -17.30 0.89 -2.66
C LEU A 251 -17.77 2.17 -3.36
N ARG A 252 -18.20 2.08 -4.64
CA ARG A 252 -18.78 3.23 -5.36
C ARG A 252 -20.03 3.78 -4.67
N THR A 253 -20.74 2.97 -3.90
CA THR A 253 -21.93 3.42 -3.15
C THR A 253 -21.57 4.16 -1.86
N LEU A 254 -20.31 4.10 -1.42
CA LEU A 254 -19.82 4.68 -0.18
C LEU A 254 -19.04 6.01 -0.40
N LEU A 255 -18.69 6.35 -1.65
CA LEU A 255 -17.99 7.59 -2.00
C LEU A 255 -18.94 8.77 -1.99
#